data_7fcea7933e2f8d58d9264548c24d9fb4
#
_entry.id   7fcea7933e2f8d58d9264548c24d9fb4
#
_cell.length_a   1.000
_cell.length_b   1.000
_cell.length_c   1.000
_cell.angle_alpha   90.00
_cell.angle_beta   90.00
_cell.angle_gamma   90.00
#
_symmetry.space_group_name_H-M   'P 1'
#
loop_
_entity.id
_entity.type
_entity.pdbx_description
1 polymer ?
#
loop_
_entity_poly.entity_id
_entity_poly.type
_entity_poly.pdbx_seq_one_letter_code
_entity_poly.pdbx_strand_id
1 'polypeptide(L)'
;VYEIDAATFRRRLDELATLLEVGEVMRRPVRQLSLGERMKCELVAALLHAPQVLFLDEPTIGLDVAMQLGVREFIRRYNVEHGATVLLTSHYMEDVAALCPRILVIDEGRLRFDGSIEALRREIRPLRRVSVRADALPPEAELAAIGRVVEKEGGRLVLDVEPGRVPSAVQTLVALPGAQDLAVHDAPLEEVMRALFGRAEEARG
;
A
#
# COMPACT_ATOMS: atom_id res chain seq x y z
N VAL A 1 30.19 17.52 -5.96
CA VAL A 1 29.29 17.02 -7.00
C VAL A 1 28.05 17.88 -7.08
N TYR A 2 27.42 18.25 -5.97
CA TYR A 2 26.19 19.05 -5.94
C TYR A 2 26.40 20.53 -5.56
N GLU A 3 27.63 20.96 -5.31
CA GLU A 3 28.04 22.35 -5.03
C GLU A 3 27.15 23.08 -4.00
N ILE A 4 26.73 22.35 -2.95
CA ILE A 4 25.91 22.89 -1.86
C ILE A 4 26.84 23.68 -0.93
N ASP A 5 26.50 24.93 -0.63
CA ASP A 5 27.25 25.71 0.35
C ASP A 5 27.11 25.16 1.77
N ALA A 6 28.08 25.44 2.62
CA ALA A 6 28.16 24.83 3.96
C ALA A 6 26.98 25.20 4.88
N ALA A 7 26.38 26.36 4.70
CA ALA A 7 25.23 26.79 5.52
C ALA A 7 23.98 26.04 5.11
N THR A 8 23.70 25.94 3.81
CA THR A 8 22.57 25.17 3.25
C THR A 8 22.73 23.68 3.59
N PHE A 9 23.94 23.12 3.48
CA PHE A 9 24.22 21.72 3.85
C PHE A 9 23.85 21.46 5.31
N ARG A 10 24.32 22.28 6.24
CA ARG A 10 24.05 22.11 7.68
C ARG A 10 22.57 22.21 7.97
N ARG A 11 21.89 23.23 7.47
CA ARG A 11 20.45 23.43 7.66
C ARG A 11 19.66 22.20 7.18
N ARG A 12 19.89 21.74 5.94
CA ARG A 12 19.20 20.58 5.38
C ARG A 12 19.50 19.29 6.14
N LEU A 13 20.75 19.12 6.56
CA LEU A 13 21.15 17.98 7.35
C LEU A 13 20.40 17.92 8.68
N ASP A 14 20.33 19.06 9.40
CA ASP A 14 19.63 19.17 10.68
C ASP A 14 18.12 18.95 10.52
N GLU A 15 17.51 19.51 9.46
CA GLU A 15 16.09 19.30 9.12
C GLU A 15 15.78 17.81 8.85
N LEU A 16 16.55 17.18 7.97
CA LEU A 16 16.36 15.76 7.60
C LEU A 16 16.68 14.82 8.76
N ALA A 17 17.74 15.10 9.54
CA ALA A 17 18.11 14.32 10.71
C ALA A 17 17.04 14.36 11.80
N THR A 18 16.41 15.51 11.98
CA THR A 18 15.28 15.67 12.92
C THR A 18 14.05 14.93 12.41
N LEU A 19 13.72 15.09 11.12
CA LEU A 19 12.53 14.50 10.52
C LEU A 19 12.57 12.96 10.50
N LEU A 20 13.75 12.38 10.30
CA LEU A 20 13.98 10.93 10.30
C LEU A 20 14.43 10.36 11.66
N GLU A 21 14.61 11.23 12.67
CA GLU A 21 15.06 10.85 14.01
C GLU A 21 16.41 10.10 14.01
N VAL A 22 17.38 10.58 13.22
CA VAL A 22 18.69 9.93 13.07
C VAL A 22 19.86 10.72 13.66
N GLY A 23 19.63 11.85 14.30
CA GLY A 23 20.69 12.74 14.81
C GLY A 23 21.72 12.05 15.69
N GLU A 24 21.28 11.13 16.56
CA GLU A 24 22.15 10.35 17.45
C GLU A 24 22.96 9.27 16.70
N VAL A 25 22.33 8.60 15.72
CA VAL A 25 22.93 7.47 15.03
C VAL A 25 23.89 7.88 13.91
N MET A 26 23.73 9.08 13.36
CA MET A 26 24.60 9.62 12.30
C MET A 26 26.07 9.72 12.69
N ARG A 27 26.39 9.71 13.99
CA ARG A 27 27.77 9.73 14.51
C ARG A 27 28.39 8.35 14.66
N ARG A 28 27.58 7.28 14.49
CA ARG A 28 28.04 5.90 14.62
C ARG A 28 28.59 5.39 13.28
N PRO A 29 29.59 4.50 13.31
CA PRO A 29 30.02 3.80 12.10
C PRO A 29 28.87 3.01 11.47
N VAL A 30 28.73 3.04 10.15
CA VAL A 30 27.63 2.38 9.39
C VAL A 30 27.45 0.89 9.77
N ARG A 31 28.56 0.19 10.06
CA ARG A 31 28.56 -1.23 10.49
C ARG A 31 27.86 -1.49 11.84
N GLN A 32 27.60 -0.46 12.63
CA GLN A 32 26.94 -0.54 13.93
C GLN A 32 25.44 -0.14 13.86
N LEU A 33 24.99 0.29 12.69
CA LEU A 33 23.61 0.68 12.48
C LEU A 33 22.74 -0.56 12.19
N SER A 34 21.54 -0.58 12.75
CA SER A 34 20.51 -1.50 12.32
C SER A 34 20.12 -1.23 10.86
N LEU A 35 19.43 -2.15 10.22
CA LEU A 35 18.96 -1.98 8.84
C LEU A 35 18.09 -0.70 8.70
N GLY A 36 17.17 -0.46 9.62
CA GLY A 36 16.30 0.71 9.59
C GLY A 36 17.04 2.02 9.85
N GLU A 37 17.99 2.06 10.81
CA GLU A 37 18.84 3.23 11.04
C GLU A 37 19.68 3.55 9.80
N ARG A 38 20.21 2.52 9.17
CA ARG A 38 21.00 2.66 7.93
C ARG A 38 20.12 3.19 6.80
N MET A 39 18.92 2.65 6.57
CA MET A 39 17.98 3.11 5.56
C MET A 39 17.62 4.59 5.75
N LYS A 40 17.32 5.00 6.98
CA LYS A 40 17.06 6.40 7.31
C LYS A 40 18.25 7.31 6.98
N CYS A 41 19.48 6.88 7.30
CA CYS A 41 20.69 7.63 6.96
C CYS A 41 20.91 7.70 5.44
N GLU A 42 20.63 6.64 4.70
CA GLU A 42 20.69 6.61 3.24
C GLU A 42 19.67 7.58 2.61
N LEU A 43 18.45 7.68 3.16
CA LEU A 43 17.46 8.68 2.76
C LEU A 43 17.96 10.10 3.03
N VAL A 44 18.55 10.37 4.20
CA VAL A 44 19.17 11.70 4.46
C VAL A 44 20.19 12.02 3.38
N ALA A 45 21.11 11.09 3.08
CA ALA A 45 22.16 11.30 2.08
C ALA A 45 21.59 11.57 0.67
N ALA A 46 20.54 10.82 0.28
CA ALA A 46 19.87 10.97 -1.01
C ALA A 46 19.13 12.31 -1.15
N LEU A 47 18.71 12.93 -0.04
CA LEU A 47 17.87 14.12 -0.05
C LEU A 47 18.63 15.44 0.24
N LEU A 48 19.87 15.38 0.70
CA LEU A 48 20.69 16.55 1.04
C LEU A 48 20.79 17.59 -0.08
N HIS A 49 20.80 17.13 -1.32
CA HIS A 49 20.90 18.01 -2.49
C HIS A 49 19.53 18.51 -3.01
N ALA A 50 18.43 18.16 -2.29
CA ALA A 50 17.06 18.51 -2.65
C ALA A 50 16.71 18.14 -4.11
N PRO A 51 16.71 16.85 -4.47
CA PRO A 51 16.43 16.41 -5.82
C PRO A 51 14.99 16.74 -6.23
N GLN A 52 14.80 17.10 -7.49
CA GLN A 52 13.46 17.27 -8.07
C GLN A 52 12.81 15.91 -8.40
N VAL A 53 13.64 14.89 -8.63
CA VAL A 53 13.21 13.50 -8.89
C VAL A 53 13.95 12.57 -7.95
N LEU A 54 13.22 11.75 -7.22
CA LEU A 54 13.73 10.79 -6.26
C LEU A 54 13.34 9.38 -6.70
N PHE A 55 14.31 8.51 -6.83
CA PHE A 55 14.12 7.08 -7.08
C PHE A 55 14.33 6.31 -5.78
N LEU A 56 13.33 5.53 -5.38
CA LEU A 56 13.37 4.68 -4.19
C LEU A 56 13.10 3.23 -4.61
N ASP A 57 14.09 2.41 -4.43
CA ASP A 57 13.99 0.98 -4.72
C ASP A 57 13.74 0.21 -3.41
N GLU A 58 12.52 -0.33 -3.27
CA GLU A 58 12.08 -1.10 -2.09
C GLU A 58 12.37 -0.41 -0.74
N PRO A 59 11.93 0.85 -0.52
CA PRO A 59 12.42 1.66 0.62
C PRO A 59 11.98 1.17 2.00
N THR A 60 11.12 0.17 2.09
CA THR A 60 10.62 -0.39 3.37
C THR A 60 10.99 -1.85 3.58
N ILE A 61 11.74 -2.45 2.64
CA ILE A 61 12.09 -3.87 2.71
C ILE A 61 12.91 -4.19 3.97
N GLY A 62 12.51 -5.26 4.67
CA GLY A 62 13.23 -5.73 5.86
C GLY A 62 13.09 -4.84 7.09
N LEU A 63 12.25 -3.81 7.06
CA LEU A 63 11.93 -2.97 8.20
C LEU A 63 10.76 -3.56 9.00
N ASP A 64 10.76 -3.34 10.31
CA ASP A 64 9.60 -3.62 11.14
C ASP A 64 8.43 -2.65 10.82
N VAL A 65 7.22 -2.98 11.28
CA VAL A 65 6.00 -2.24 10.97
C VAL A 65 6.07 -0.77 11.39
N ALA A 66 6.65 -0.47 12.55
CA ALA A 66 6.76 0.90 13.04
C ALA A 66 7.71 1.73 12.16
N MET A 67 8.83 1.15 11.76
CA MET A 67 9.78 1.78 10.83
C MET A 67 9.19 1.97 9.43
N GLN A 68 8.46 0.98 8.90
CA GLN A 68 7.76 1.11 7.62
C GLN A 68 6.79 2.29 7.64
N LEU A 69 5.98 2.42 8.69
CA LEU A 69 5.06 3.55 8.86
C LEU A 69 5.82 4.89 8.90
N GLY A 70 6.92 4.95 9.63
CA GLY A 70 7.76 6.15 9.71
C GLY A 70 8.36 6.56 8.36
N VAL A 71 8.86 5.60 7.58
CA VAL A 71 9.41 5.85 6.24
C VAL A 71 8.31 6.30 5.26
N ARG A 72 7.12 5.66 5.29
CA ARG A 72 5.97 6.08 4.47
C ARG A 72 5.56 7.51 4.76
N GLU A 73 5.38 7.85 6.04
CA GLU A 73 4.99 9.21 6.43
C GLU A 73 6.05 10.23 6.04
N PHE A 74 7.32 9.89 6.20
CA PHE A 74 8.42 10.73 5.76
C PHE A 74 8.38 10.99 4.24
N ILE A 75 8.26 9.95 3.40
CA ILE A 75 8.21 10.08 1.94
C ILE A 75 7.02 10.95 1.52
N ARG A 76 5.85 10.73 2.13
CA ARG A 76 4.65 11.51 1.87
C ARG A 76 4.83 12.99 2.20
N ARG A 77 5.37 13.29 3.37
CA ARG A 77 5.65 14.67 3.80
C ARG A 77 6.66 15.33 2.90
N TYR A 78 7.76 14.66 2.60
CA TYR A 78 8.79 15.18 1.72
C TYR A 78 8.24 15.53 0.33
N ASN A 79 7.44 14.67 -0.25
CA ASN A 79 6.79 14.92 -1.54
C ASN A 79 5.91 16.17 -1.50
N VAL A 80 5.08 16.32 -0.46
CA VAL A 80 4.18 17.47 -0.30
C VAL A 80 4.95 18.77 -0.04
N GLU A 81 5.94 18.74 0.85
CA GLU A 81 6.69 19.94 1.27
C GLU A 81 7.66 20.45 0.21
N HIS A 82 8.25 19.54 -0.58
CA HIS A 82 9.26 19.90 -1.58
C HIS A 82 8.78 19.80 -3.04
N GLY A 83 7.59 19.27 -3.29
CA GLY A 83 7.07 19.10 -4.64
C GLY A 83 7.90 18.16 -5.52
N ALA A 84 8.71 17.28 -4.91
CA ALA A 84 9.57 16.37 -5.62
C ALA A 84 8.75 15.24 -6.28
N THR A 85 9.12 14.86 -7.50
CA THR A 85 8.57 13.67 -8.13
C THR A 85 9.22 12.43 -7.52
N VAL A 86 8.43 11.57 -6.88
CA VAL A 86 8.92 10.32 -6.31
C VAL A 86 8.52 9.15 -7.20
N LEU A 87 9.49 8.38 -7.66
CA LEU A 87 9.30 7.08 -8.30
C LEU A 87 9.79 6.00 -7.35
N LEU A 88 8.89 5.14 -6.90
CA LEU A 88 9.27 4.05 -6.00
C LEU A 88 8.90 2.69 -6.59
N THR A 89 9.72 1.68 -6.30
CA THR A 89 9.34 0.28 -6.46
C THR A 89 8.95 -0.28 -5.10
N SER A 90 7.94 -1.13 -5.06
CA SER A 90 7.61 -1.92 -3.87
C SER A 90 6.83 -3.18 -4.25
N HIS A 91 7.08 -4.26 -3.52
CA HIS A 91 6.25 -5.46 -3.52
C HIS A 91 5.27 -5.49 -2.32
N TYR A 92 5.38 -4.53 -1.41
CA TYR A 92 4.41 -4.32 -0.34
C TYR A 92 3.26 -3.45 -0.86
N MET A 93 2.09 -4.05 -1.05
CA MET A 93 0.92 -3.33 -1.58
C MET A 93 0.44 -2.21 -0.66
N GLU A 94 0.77 -2.27 0.62
CA GLU A 94 0.51 -1.19 1.57
C GLU A 94 1.33 0.07 1.27
N ASP A 95 2.58 -0.05 0.84
CA ASP A 95 3.40 1.09 0.42
C ASP A 95 2.79 1.74 -0.82
N VAL A 96 2.44 0.91 -1.80
CA VAL A 96 1.81 1.35 -3.05
C VAL A 96 0.51 2.10 -2.74
N ALA A 97 -0.34 1.52 -1.89
CA ALA A 97 -1.63 2.13 -1.52
C ALA A 97 -1.48 3.44 -0.75
N ALA A 98 -0.44 3.55 0.10
CA ALA A 98 -0.23 4.73 0.94
C ALA A 98 0.46 5.89 0.23
N LEU A 99 1.33 5.60 -0.75
CA LEU A 99 2.25 6.57 -1.34
C LEU A 99 1.96 6.91 -2.80
N CYS A 100 1.34 5.98 -3.56
CA CYS A 100 1.27 6.10 -5.02
C CYS A 100 -0.14 6.48 -5.51
N PRO A 101 -0.39 7.72 -5.91
CA PRO A 101 -1.64 8.10 -6.59
C PRO A 101 -1.75 7.50 -8.00
N ARG A 102 -0.61 7.15 -8.61
CA ARG A 102 -0.50 6.50 -9.93
C ARG A 102 0.47 5.34 -9.83
N ILE A 103 0.11 4.24 -10.45
CA ILE A 103 0.91 3.02 -10.51
C ILE A 103 1.19 2.61 -11.95
N LEU A 104 2.37 2.08 -12.17
CA LEU A 104 2.79 1.44 -13.41
C LEU A 104 3.05 -0.04 -13.10
N VAL A 105 2.29 -0.94 -13.71
CA VAL A 105 2.53 -2.38 -13.57
C VAL A 105 3.28 -2.88 -14.77
N ILE A 106 4.46 -3.43 -14.53
CA ILE A 106 5.35 -3.97 -15.57
C ILE A 106 5.46 -5.49 -15.36
N ASP A 107 5.28 -6.24 -16.43
CA ASP A 107 5.41 -7.68 -16.46
C ASP A 107 6.13 -8.10 -17.75
N GLU A 108 7.19 -8.91 -17.64
CA GLU A 108 8.04 -9.34 -18.75
C GLU A 108 8.51 -8.20 -19.66
N GLY A 109 8.90 -7.07 -19.06
CA GLY A 109 9.38 -5.90 -19.80
C GLY A 109 8.30 -5.13 -20.57
N ARG A 110 7.01 -5.41 -20.32
CA ARG A 110 5.87 -4.73 -20.95
C ARG A 110 5.04 -4.01 -19.89
N LEU A 111 4.61 -2.81 -20.23
CA LEU A 111 3.65 -2.07 -19.42
C LEU A 111 2.28 -2.75 -19.53
N ARG A 112 1.77 -3.26 -18.41
CA ARG A 112 0.47 -3.94 -18.32
C ARG A 112 -0.64 -3.02 -17.88
N PHE A 113 -0.31 -2.06 -17.02
CA PHE A 113 -1.26 -1.08 -16.53
C PHE A 113 -0.56 0.24 -16.21
N ASP A 114 -1.26 1.33 -16.44
CA ASP A 114 -0.86 2.69 -16.10
C ASP A 114 -2.09 3.46 -15.64
N GLY A 115 -2.17 3.82 -14.38
CA GLY A 115 -3.34 4.52 -13.82
C GLY A 115 -3.37 4.55 -12.31
N SER A 116 -4.51 4.93 -11.74
CA SER A 116 -4.72 4.89 -10.28
C SER A 116 -5.09 3.49 -9.80
N ILE A 117 -4.93 3.24 -8.49
CA ILE A 117 -5.34 1.99 -7.84
C ILE A 117 -6.83 1.74 -8.02
N GLU A 118 -7.66 2.80 -7.95
CA GLU A 118 -9.10 2.70 -8.15
C GLU A 118 -9.46 2.32 -9.60
N ALA A 119 -8.70 2.82 -10.57
CA ALA A 119 -8.86 2.42 -11.97
C ALA A 119 -8.49 0.95 -12.17
N LEU A 120 -7.37 0.51 -11.58
CA LEU A 120 -6.94 -0.90 -11.61
C LEU A 120 -8.00 -1.83 -11.00
N ARG A 121 -8.53 -1.47 -9.83
CA ARG A 121 -9.59 -2.27 -9.18
C ARG A 121 -10.83 -2.39 -10.03
N ARG A 122 -11.31 -1.29 -10.64
CA ARG A 122 -12.47 -1.29 -11.52
C ARG A 122 -12.28 -2.15 -12.77
N GLU A 123 -11.08 -2.16 -13.32
CA GLU A 123 -10.78 -2.90 -14.55
C GLU A 123 -10.59 -4.40 -14.28
N ILE A 124 -9.86 -4.73 -13.22
CA ILE A 124 -9.43 -6.11 -12.97
C ILE A 124 -10.42 -6.86 -12.08
N ARG A 125 -10.91 -6.23 -11.03
CA ARG A 125 -11.80 -6.86 -10.05
C ARG A 125 -12.83 -5.88 -9.50
N PRO A 126 -13.89 -5.56 -10.26
CA PRO A 126 -14.89 -4.56 -9.89
C PRO A 126 -15.85 -5.06 -8.81
N LEU A 127 -15.37 -5.83 -7.82
CA LEU A 127 -16.18 -6.38 -6.75
C LEU A 127 -15.89 -5.66 -5.43
N ARG A 128 -16.92 -5.51 -4.61
CA ARG A 128 -16.82 -4.99 -3.25
C ARG A 128 -16.82 -6.16 -2.27
N ARG A 129 -15.98 -6.08 -1.27
CA ARG A 129 -15.91 -7.08 -0.20
C ARG A 129 -16.81 -6.65 0.96
N VAL A 130 -17.78 -7.49 1.29
CA VAL A 130 -18.68 -7.29 2.43
C VAL A 130 -18.37 -8.36 3.46
N SER A 131 -18.07 -7.95 4.68
CA SER A 131 -17.83 -8.86 5.79
C SER A 131 -18.82 -8.61 6.91
N VAL A 132 -19.21 -9.69 7.61
CA VAL A 132 -20.09 -9.63 8.77
C VAL A 132 -19.72 -10.77 9.72
N ARG A 133 -19.97 -10.58 11.01
CA ARG A 133 -20.00 -11.66 12.01
C ARG A 133 -21.42 -11.84 12.48
N ALA A 134 -21.88 -13.08 12.58
CA ALA A 134 -23.23 -13.42 13.05
C ALA A 134 -23.24 -14.75 13.82
N ASP A 135 -24.25 -14.94 14.68
CA ASP A 135 -24.40 -16.16 15.47
C ASP A 135 -24.74 -17.37 14.60
N ALA A 136 -25.49 -17.12 13.52
CA ALA A 136 -25.86 -18.14 12.54
C ALA A 136 -25.71 -17.58 11.12
N LEU A 137 -24.99 -18.34 10.28
CA LEU A 137 -24.78 -17.98 8.88
C LEU A 137 -25.70 -18.80 7.94
N PRO A 138 -26.29 -18.20 6.91
CA PRO A 138 -27.12 -18.90 5.94
C PRO A 138 -26.35 -20.01 5.22
N PRO A 139 -27.07 -20.99 4.65
CA PRO A 139 -26.47 -21.99 3.75
C PRO A 139 -25.79 -21.35 2.55
N GLU A 140 -24.81 -22.03 1.97
CA GLU A 140 -24.07 -21.53 0.79
C GLU A 140 -24.97 -21.20 -0.40
N ALA A 141 -26.04 -21.98 -0.59
CA ALA A 141 -27.00 -21.75 -1.68
C ALA A 141 -27.70 -20.39 -1.58
N GLU A 142 -28.01 -19.92 -0.35
CA GLU A 142 -28.60 -18.60 -0.12
C GLU A 142 -27.55 -17.49 -0.28
N LEU A 143 -26.33 -17.74 0.19
CA LEU A 143 -25.21 -16.79 0.06
C LEU A 143 -24.80 -16.57 -1.40
N ALA A 144 -24.86 -17.61 -2.25
CA ALA A 144 -24.60 -17.52 -3.68
C ALA A 144 -25.55 -16.53 -4.40
N ALA A 145 -26.76 -16.38 -3.89
CA ALA A 145 -27.68 -15.36 -4.41
C ALA A 145 -27.29 -13.93 -4.04
N ILE A 146 -26.48 -13.71 -3.01
CA ILE A 146 -26.02 -12.41 -2.52
C ILE A 146 -24.70 -12.03 -3.19
N GLY A 147 -23.73 -12.95 -3.19
CA GLY A 147 -22.39 -12.76 -3.71
C GLY A 147 -21.58 -14.02 -3.68
N ARG A 148 -20.32 -13.93 -4.11
CA ARG A 148 -19.38 -15.04 -4.05
C ARG A 148 -18.80 -15.18 -2.64
N VAL A 149 -18.93 -16.33 -2.03
CA VAL A 149 -18.32 -16.61 -0.71
C VAL A 149 -16.80 -16.64 -0.85
N VAL A 150 -16.11 -15.84 -0.06
CA VAL A 150 -14.64 -15.78 0.05
C VAL A 150 -14.19 -16.54 1.30
N GLU A 151 -14.89 -16.30 2.41
CA GLU A 151 -14.60 -16.93 3.71
C GLU A 151 -15.92 -17.18 4.45
N LYS A 152 -16.04 -18.35 5.08
CA LYS A 152 -17.16 -18.69 5.95
C LYS A 152 -16.64 -19.60 7.07
N GLU A 153 -16.24 -19.01 8.18
CA GLU A 153 -15.67 -19.73 9.31
C GLU A 153 -15.93 -19.00 10.64
N GLY A 154 -16.17 -19.74 11.72
CA GLY A 154 -16.25 -19.19 13.08
C GLY A 154 -17.26 -18.07 13.27
N GLY A 155 -18.42 -18.11 12.57
CA GLY A 155 -19.40 -17.03 12.61
C GLY A 155 -19.05 -15.81 11.74
N ARG A 156 -17.87 -15.81 11.12
CA ARG A 156 -17.44 -14.77 10.17
C ARG A 156 -17.82 -15.18 8.74
N LEU A 157 -18.37 -14.23 8.01
CA LEU A 157 -18.68 -14.35 6.59
C LEU A 157 -18.04 -13.20 5.82
N VAL A 158 -17.40 -13.53 4.70
CA VAL A 158 -16.84 -12.55 3.76
C VAL A 158 -17.34 -12.89 2.36
N LEU A 159 -17.98 -11.93 1.71
CA LEU A 159 -18.52 -12.04 0.36
C LEU A 159 -17.89 -11.03 -0.58
N ASP A 160 -17.61 -11.45 -1.80
CA ASP A 160 -17.37 -10.54 -2.91
C ASP A 160 -18.70 -10.28 -3.62
N VAL A 161 -19.10 -9.01 -3.72
CA VAL A 161 -20.41 -8.56 -4.19
C VAL A 161 -20.23 -7.52 -5.30
N GLU A 162 -21.04 -7.58 -6.34
CA GLU A 162 -21.10 -6.54 -7.37
C GLU A 162 -21.49 -5.19 -6.77
N PRO A 163 -20.88 -4.06 -7.19
CA PRO A 163 -21.14 -2.74 -6.60
C PRO A 163 -22.61 -2.37 -6.53
N GLY A 164 -23.38 -2.65 -7.58
CA GLY A 164 -24.81 -2.37 -7.63
C GLY A 164 -25.66 -3.21 -6.67
N ARG A 165 -25.15 -4.32 -6.17
CA ARG A 165 -25.83 -5.24 -5.25
C ARG A 165 -25.42 -5.06 -3.79
N VAL A 166 -24.43 -4.21 -3.51
CA VAL A 166 -23.95 -3.96 -2.14
C VAL A 166 -25.07 -3.51 -1.19
N PRO A 167 -25.97 -2.57 -1.55
CA PRO A 167 -27.04 -2.16 -0.65
C PRO A 167 -27.95 -3.31 -0.22
N SER A 168 -28.36 -4.15 -1.17
CA SER A 168 -29.22 -5.30 -0.88
C SER A 168 -28.49 -6.38 -0.08
N ALA A 169 -27.19 -6.61 -0.37
CA ALA A 169 -26.36 -7.53 0.40
C ALA A 169 -26.24 -7.08 1.86
N VAL A 170 -25.94 -5.79 2.09
CA VAL A 170 -25.86 -5.21 3.43
C VAL A 170 -27.19 -5.36 4.19
N GLN A 171 -28.33 -5.06 3.58
CA GLN A 171 -29.65 -5.26 4.20
C GLN A 171 -29.88 -6.70 4.64
N THR A 172 -29.53 -7.67 3.80
CA THR A 172 -29.68 -9.09 4.12
C THR A 172 -28.77 -9.51 5.26
N LEU A 173 -27.50 -9.05 5.23
CA LEU A 173 -26.49 -9.44 6.23
C LEU A 173 -26.71 -8.80 7.60
N VAL A 174 -27.20 -7.57 7.65
CA VAL A 174 -27.56 -6.89 8.92
C VAL A 174 -28.75 -7.56 9.60
N ALA A 175 -29.65 -8.19 8.84
CA ALA A 175 -30.82 -8.89 9.39
C ALA A 175 -30.49 -10.28 9.97
N LEU A 176 -29.24 -10.75 9.86
CA LEU A 176 -28.85 -12.02 10.45
C LEU A 176 -28.86 -11.98 12.00
N PRO A 177 -29.22 -13.07 12.67
CA PRO A 177 -29.19 -13.13 14.14
C PRO A 177 -27.77 -12.85 14.68
N GLY A 178 -27.66 -11.90 15.61
CA GLY A 178 -26.39 -11.52 16.20
C GLY A 178 -25.43 -10.83 15.25
N ALA A 179 -25.93 -10.23 14.16
CA ALA A 179 -25.08 -9.53 13.20
C ALA A 179 -24.31 -8.37 13.84
N GLN A 180 -22.99 -8.38 13.70
CA GLN A 180 -22.06 -7.36 14.18
C GLN A 180 -20.84 -7.29 13.25
N ASP A 181 -19.98 -6.28 13.45
CA ASP A 181 -18.74 -6.08 12.70
C ASP A 181 -18.97 -6.02 11.16
N LEU A 182 -20.11 -5.47 10.72
CA LEU A 182 -20.37 -5.33 9.29
C LEU A 182 -19.46 -4.27 8.68
N ALA A 183 -18.72 -4.65 7.64
CA ALA A 183 -17.84 -3.75 6.92
C ALA A 183 -17.97 -3.95 5.41
N VAL A 184 -17.81 -2.85 4.66
CA VAL A 184 -17.75 -2.84 3.19
C VAL A 184 -16.45 -2.17 2.75
N HIS A 185 -15.62 -2.89 2.04
CA HIS A 185 -14.33 -2.39 1.57
C HIS A 185 -14.00 -2.94 0.18
N ASP A 186 -12.94 -2.44 -0.41
CA ASP A 186 -12.41 -2.98 -1.66
C ASP A 186 -11.70 -4.31 -1.41
N ALA A 187 -11.57 -5.13 -2.44
CA ALA A 187 -10.70 -6.30 -2.38
C ALA A 187 -9.25 -5.87 -2.09
N PRO A 188 -8.48 -6.67 -1.33
CA PRO A 188 -7.05 -6.41 -1.12
C PRO A 188 -6.31 -6.21 -2.45
N LEU A 189 -5.37 -5.25 -2.47
CA LEU A 189 -4.64 -4.93 -3.71
C LEU A 189 -3.82 -6.12 -4.22
N GLU A 190 -3.33 -6.95 -3.31
CA GLU A 190 -2.63 -8.20 -3.62
C GLU A 190 -3.48 -9.16 -4.47
N GLU A 191 -4.78 -9.24 -4.19
CA GLU A 191 -5.70 -10.08 -4.97
C GLU A 191 -5.98 -9.49 -6.35
N VAL A 192 -6.05 -8.17 -6.43
CA VAL A 192 -6.21 -7.46 -7.72
C VAL A 192 -4.98 -7.68 -8.59
N MET A 193 -3.78 -7.54 -8.00
CA MET A 193 -2.51 -7.79 -8.70
C MET A 193 -2.40 -9.24 -9.16
N ARG A 194 -2.74 -10.21 -8.31
CA ARG A 194 -2.76 -11.64 -8.68
C ARG A 194 -3.71 -11.92 -9.86
N ALA A 195 -4.89 -11.30 -9.86
CA ALA A 195 -5.84 -11.42 -10.95
C ALA A 195 -5.34 -10.79 -12.26
N LEU A 196 -4.61 -9.66 -12.19
CA LEU A 196 -3.98 -9.03 -13.34
C LEU A 196 -2.94 -9.96 -13.99
N PHE A 197 -2.05 -10.53 -13.19
CA PHE A 197 -1.01 -11.46 -13.69
C PHE A 197 -1.60 -12.78 -14.18
N GLY A 198 -2.62 -13.34 -13.52
CA GLY A 198 -3.30 -14.55 -13.98
C GLY A 198 -3.97 -14.37 -15.35
N ARG A 199 -4.62 -13.25 -15.62
CA ARG A 199 -5.16 -12.92 -16.97
C ARG A 199 -4.08 -12.84 -18.03
N ALA A 200 -2.88 -12.38 -17.66
CA ALA A 200 -1.76 -12.30 -18.60
C ALA A 200 -1.23 -13.69 -18.98
N GLU A 201 -1.28 -14.66 -18.08
CA GLU A 201 -0.93 -16.07 -18.35
C GLU A 201 -1.97 -16.77 -19.24
N GLU A 202 -3.27 -16.60 -18.93
CA GLU A 202 -4.37 -17.16 -19.74
C GLU A 202 -4.40 -16.63 -21.17
N ALA A 203 -4.00 -15.38 -21.40
CA ALA A 203 -3.93 -14.78 -22.73
C ALA A 203 -2.76 -15.31 -23.59
N ARG A 204 -1.89 -16.14 -23.03
CA ARG A 204 -0.70 -16.71 -23.69
C ARG A 204 -0.84 -18.18 -24.07
N GLY A 205 -1.82 -18.88 -23.52
CA GLY A 205 -2.10 -20.30 -23.81
C GLY A 205 -3.15 -20.44 -24.89
#